data_2bf2ccd087dc0f14b251c32f1b7cd56e
#
_entry.id   2bf2ccd087dc0f14b251c32f1b7cd56e
#
_cell.length_a   1.000
_cell.length_b   1.000
_cell.length_c   1.000
_cell.angle_alpha   90.00
_cell.angle_beta   90.00
_cell.angle_gamma   90.00
#
_symmetry.space_group_name_H-M   'P 1'
#
loop_
_entity.id
_entity.type
_entity.pdbx_description
1 polymer ?
#
loop_
_entity_poly.entity_id
_entity_poly.type
_entity_poly.pdbx_seq_one_letter_code
_entity_poly.pdbx_strand_id
1 'polypeptide(L)'
;MSASTPSPLRVAIIGAGQVADKVHASYYATRRDVQMVAVMDSHPEQARAFAERHGIPSAWQDAREMLEAVKPDVVSVCSPNRFHFGHVMAALEAGCHVMCEKPPAMTPQEADRMRMAARKAGKVLAYDFHHRFALDTQLLREAVI
;
A
#
# COMPACT_ATOMS: atom_id res chain seq x y z
N MET A 1 30.17 -9.45 17.51
CA MET A 1 29.63 -9.19 16.18
C MET A 1 28.35 -8.40 16.34
N SER A 2 28.38 -7.09 16.08
CA SER A 2 27.19 -6.23 16.15
C SER A 2 26.30 -6.58 14.97
N ALA A 3 25.15 -7.18 15.20
CA ALA A 3 24.15 -7.36 14.18
C ALA A 3 23.65 -5.97 13.75
N SER A 4 23.97 -5.57 12.51
CA SER A 4 23.43 -4.33 11.95
C SER A 4 21.92 -4.44 11.94
N THR A 5 21.24 -3.51 12.60
CA THR A 5 19.79 -3.40 12.49
C THR A 5 19.45 -3.21 11.02
N PRO A 6 18.57 -4.05 10.43
CA PRO A 6 18.19 -3.89 9.03
C PRO A 6 17.58 -2.49 8.82
N SER A 7 17.86 -1.90 7.65
CA SER A 7 17.28 -0.61 7.28
C SER A 7 15.75 -0.72 7.27
N PRO A 8 15.02 0.32 7.72
CA PRO A 8 13.58 0.30 7.70
C PRO A 8 13.04 0.16 6.26
N LEU A 9 11.93 -0.57 6.11
CA LEU A 9 11.22 -0.70 4.84
C LEU A 9 10.69 0.66 4.40
N ARG A 10 11.00 1.06 3.18
CA ARG A 10 10.56 2.32 2.58
C ARG A 10 9.18 2.13 1.97
N VAL A 11 8.17 2.79 2.54
CA VAL A 11 6.76 2.67 2.14
C VAL A 11 6.29 3.94 1.44
N ALA A 12 5.67 3.80 0.26
CA ALA A 12 4.91 4.86 -0.39
C ALA A 12 3.40 4.56 -0.31
N ILE A 13 2.59 5.62 -0.27
CA ILE A 13 1.13 5.53 -0.21
C ILE A 13 0.56 6.15 -1.49
N ILE A 14 -0.34 5.43 -2.17
CA ILE A 14 -1.10 5.91 -3.32
C ILE A 14 -2.56 6.12 -2.92
N GLY A 15 -3.00 7.38 -2.92
CA GLY A 15 -4.30 7.81 -2.41
C GLY A 15 -4.20 8.35 -0.99
N ALA A 16 -4.42 9.66 -0.81
CA ALA A 16 -4.33 10.38 0.47
C ALA A 16 -5.71 10.55 1.14
N GLY A 17 -6.60 9.55 0.99
CA GLY A 17 -7.94 9.54 1.55
C GLY A 17 -8.00 9.12 3.03
N GLN A 18 -9.23 9.01 3.57
CA GLN A 18 -9.47 8.69 4.98
C GLN A 18 -8.86 7.36 5.43
N VAL A 19 -8.92 6.32 4.60
CA VAL A 19 -8.37 4.99 4.94
C VAL A 19 -6.85 5.07 5.03
N ALA A 20 -6.21 5.74 4.06
CA ALA A 20 -4.78 5.99 4.10
C ALA A 20 -4.37 6.74 5.39
N ASP A 21 -5.14 7.77 5.77
CA ASP A 21 -4.87 8.62 6.92
C ASP A 21 -5.04 7.88 8.25
N LYS A 22 -6.24 7.30 8.46
CA LYS A 22 -6.65 6.74 9.76
C LYS A 22 -6.14 5.33 10.02
N VAL A 23 -5.83 4.57 8.98
CA VAL A 23 -5.45 3.16 9.09
C VAL A 23 -3.97 2.98 8.70
N HIS A 24 -3.63 3.19 7.44
CA HIS A 24 -2.28 2.86 6.95
C HIS A 24 -1.20 3.76 7.55
N ALA A 25 -1.27 5.08 7.36
CA ALA A 25 -0.25 6.01 7.83
C ALA A 25 -0.16 6.05 9.35
N SER A 26 -1.30 6.02 10.05
CA SER A 26 -1.34 5.97 11.51
C SER A 26 -0.66 4.72 12.06
N TYR A 27 -0.87 3.55 11.43
CA TYR A 27 -0.18 2.32 11.81
C TYR A 27 1.32 2.37 11.49
N TYR A 28 1.70 2.79 10.29
CA TYR A 28 3.12 2.89 9.91
C TYR A 28 3.90 3.84 10.81
N ALA A 29 3.29 4.93 11.27
CA ALA A 29 3.91 5.86 12.21
C ALA A 29 4.28 5.21 13.57
N THR A 30 3.64 4.11 13.96
CA THR A 30 3.97 3.37 15.20
C THR A 30 5.13 2.38 15.02
N ARG A 31 5.58 2.13 13.78
CA ARG A 31 6.57 1.11 13.44
C ARG A 31 7.97 1.72 13.30
N ARG A 32 8.95 1.13 13.98
CA ARG A 32 10.37 1.54 13.87
C ARG A 32 11.08 0.91 12.66
N ASP A 33 10.53 -0.16 12.12
CA ASP A 33 11.04 -0.90 10.96
C ASP A 33 10.41 -0.46 9.63
N VAL A 34 9.62 0.64 9.64
CA VAL A 34 8.96 1.24 8.48
C VAL A 34 9.27 2.73 8.41
N GLN A 35 9.54 3.23 7.21
CA GLN A 35 9.68 4.64 6.90
C GLN A 35 8.73 5.02 5.76
N MET A 36 7.78 5.89 6.02
CA MET A 36 6.95 6.49 4.96
C MET A 36 7.80 7.50 4.19
N VAL A 37 7.99 7.28 2.88
CA VAL A 37 8.91 8.07 2.04
C VAL A 37 8.22 8.93 1.01
N ALA A 38 6.99 8.60 0.62
CA ALA A 38 6.21 9.35 -0.36
C ALA A 38 4.72 9.12 -0.19
N VAL A 39 3.93 10.09 -0.61
CA VAL A 39 2.49 9.96 -0.82
C VAL A 39 2.11 10.54 -2.18
N MET A 40 1.16 9.90 -2.85
CA MET A 40 0.60 10.35 -4.12
C MET A 40 -0.91 10.51 -4.01
N ASP A 41 -1.43 11.62 -4.50
CA ASP A 41 -2.85 11.82 -4.80
C ASP A 41 -3.01 12.71 -6.03
N SER A 42 -4.04 12.45 -6.83
CA SER A 42 -4.35 13.28 -8.01
C SER A 42 -4.70 14.74 -7.65
N HIS A 43 -5.09 15.00 -6.41
CA HIS A 43 -5.32 16.33 -5.85
C HIS A 43 -4.05 16.79 -5.12
N PRO A 44 -3.28 17.75 -5.67
CA PRO A 44 -1.98 18.13 -5.12
C PRO A 44 -2.04 18.67 -3.69
N GLU A 45 -3.08 19.43 -3.38
CA GLU A 45 -3.28 19.99 -2.04
C GLU A 45 -3.54 18.89 -1.00
N GLN A 46 -4.28 17.86 -1.38
CA GLN A 46 -4.55 16.70 -0.52
C GLN A 46 -3.28 15.90 -0.27
N ALA A 47 -2.46 15.67 -1.30
CA ALA A 47 -1.18 15.00 -1.17
C ALA A 47 -0.22 15.77 -0.24
N ARG A 48 -0.12 17.10 -0.40
CA ARG A 48 0.73 17.96 0.45
C ARG A 48 0.26 17.97 1.90
N ALA A 49 -1.03 18.20 2.14
CA ALA A 49 -1.60 18.23 3.49
C ALA A 49 -1.42 16.89 4.22
N PHE A 50 -1.53 15.79 3.48
CA PHE A 50 -1.28 14.45 4.01
C PHE A 50 0.21 14.26 4.36
N ALA A 51 1.11 14.65 3.47
CA ALA A 51 2.54 14.57 3.69
C ALA A 51 2.99 15.38 4.92
N GLU A 52 2.51 16.61 5.06
CA GLU A 52 2.78 17.46 6.22
C GLU A 52 2.28 16.84 7.53
N ARG A 53 1.04 16.33 7.53
CA ARG A 53 0.43 15.71 8.73
C ARG A 53 1.19 14.51 9.24
N HIS A 54 1.72 13.69 8.33
CA HIS A 54 2.40 12.44 8.67
C HIS A 54 3.93 12.51 8.61
N GLY A 55 4.50 13.70 8.36
CA GLY A 55 5.95 13.88 8.25
C GLY A 55 6.56 13.12 7.07
N ILE A 56 5.81 12.96 5.97
CA ILE A 56 6.28 12.28 4.76
C ILE A 56 7.08 13.27 3.90
N PRO A 57 8.30 12.92 3.47
CA PRO A 57 9.21 13.90 2.85
C PRO A 57 8.80 14.34 1.43
N SER A 58 7.94 13.60 0.74
CA SER A 58 7.57 13.94 -0.63
C SER A 58 6.10 13.66 -0.97
N ALA A 59 5.47 14.60 -1.70
CA ALA A 59 4.11 14.51 -2.19
C ALA A 59 4.09 14.59 -3.72
N TRP A 60 3.29 13.72 -4.36
CA TRP A 60 3.27 13.50 -5.80
C TRP A 60 1.85 13.55 -6.35
N GLN A 61 1.71 13.82 -7.66
CA GLN A 61 0.43 13.78 -8.36
C GLN A 61 0.30 12.60 -9.31
N ASP A 62 1.41 12.02 -9.73
CA ASP A 62 1.46 10.85 -10.60
C ASP A 62 2.17 9.68 -9.92
N ALA A 63 1.54 8.51 -9.99
CA ALA A 63 2.05 7.32 -9.33
C ALA A 63 3.33 6.78 -10.01
N ARG A 64 3.43 6.84 -11.33
CA ARG A 64 4.61 6.34 -12.06
C ARG A 64 5.83 7.22 -11.82
N GLU A 65 5.66 8.54 -11.86
CA GLU A 65 6.73 9.50 -11.54
C GLU A 65 7.23 9.29 -10.10
N MET A 66 6.31 9.13 -9.14
CA MET A 66 6.66 8.83 -7.75
C MET A 66 7.47 7.52 -7.64
N LEU A 67 6.99 6.45 -8.27
CA LEU A 67 7.62 5.14 -8.19
C LEU A 67 9.02 5.14 -8.80
N GLU A 68 9.20 5.81 -9.93
CA GLU A 68 10.50 5.93 -10.61
C GLU A 68 11.52 6.75 -9.80
N ALA A 69 11.08 7.87 -9.23
CA ALA A 69 11.95 8.77 -8.48
C ALA A 69 12.30 8.24 -7.09
N VAL A 70 11.31 7.67 -6.39
CA VAL A 70 11.44 7.30 -4.97
C VAL A 70 11.93 5.87 -4.78
N LYS A 71 11.54 4.95 -5.67
CA LYS A 71 11.86 3.51 -5.61
C LYS A 71 11.57 2.92 -4.23
N PRO A 72 10.32 2.91 -3.77
CA PRO A 72 9.98 2.36 -2.47
C PRO A 72 10.06 0.82 -2.48
N ASP A 73 10.21 0.23 -1.30
CA ASP A 73 10.18 -1.24 -1.15
C ASP A 73 8.74 -1.77 -1.20
N VAL A 74 7.82 -1.00 -0.61
CA VAL A 74 6.40 -1.36 -0.47
C VAL A 74 5.53 -0.18 -0.87
N VAL A 75 4.40 -0.48 -1.51
CA VAL A 75 3.36 0.49 -1.85
C VAL A 75 2.03 0.09 -1.21
N SER A 76 1.42 1.02 -0.47
CA SER A 76 0.03 0.90 -0.01
C SER A 76 -0.89 1.61 -1.00
N VAL A 77 -1.75 0.85 -1.68
CA VAL A 77 -2.74 1.36 -2.63
C VAL A 77 -4.06 1.58 -1.90
N CYS A 78 -4.35 2.85 -1.61
CA CYS A 78 -5.54 3.34 -0.89
C CYS A 78 -6.39 4.28 -1.75
N SER A 79 -6.18 4.28 -3.05
CA SER A 79 -6.94 5.07 -4.02
C SER A 79 -8.38 4.54 -4.18
N PRO A 80 -9.29 5.25 -4.88
CA PRO A 80 -10.60 4.70 -5.20
C PRO A 80 -10.51 3.42 -6.04
N ASN A 81 -11.43 2.48 -5.80
CA ASN A 81 -11.44 1.10 -6.33
C ASN A 81 -11.13 0.99 -7.82
N ARG A 82 -11.70 1.88 -8.63
CA ARG A 82 -11.49 1.90 -10.10
C ARG A 82 -10.04 2.09 -10.54
N PHE A 83 -9.19 2.58 -9.65
CA PHE A 83 -7.77 2.82 -9.93
C PHE A 83 -6.86 1.75 -9.35
N HIS A 84 -7.36 0.84 -8.50
CA HIS A 84 -6.56 -0.20 -7.85
C HIS A 84 -5.75 -1.01 -8.85
N PHE A 85 -6.39 -1.53 -9.90
CA PHE A 85 -5.71 -2.30 -10.93
C PHE A 85 -4.51 -1.56 -11.54
N GLY A 86 -4.72 -0.32 -11.99
CA GLY A 86 -3.66 0.48 -12.61
C GLY A 86 -2.50 0.77 -11.66
N HIS A 87 -2.80 1.16 -10.43
CA HIS A 87 -1.79 1.49 -9.42
C HIS A 87 -1.01 0.26 -8.93
N VAL A 88 -1.69 -0.87 -8.73
CA VAL A 88 -1.04 -2.13 -8.36
C VAL A 88 -0.10 -2.62 -9.47
N MET A 89 -0.57 -2.58 -10.73
CA MET A 89 0.27 -2.97 -11.86
C MET A 89 1.51 -2.09 -11.98
N ALA A 90 1.36 -0.77 -11.85
CA ALA A 90 2.49 0.17 -11.89
C ALA A 90 3.50 -0.09 -10.74
N ALA A 91 3.02 -0.35 -9.52
CA ALA A 91 3.88 -0.65 -8.38
C ALA A 91 4.64 -1.99 -8.57
N LEU A 92 3.97 -3.03 -9.06
CA LEU A 92 4.60 -4.31 -9.35
C LEU A 92 5.64 -4.21 -10.49
N GLU A 93 5.34 -3.45 -11.55
CA GLU A 93 6.27 -3.15 -12.65
C GLU A 93 7.51 -2.40 -12.15
N ALA A 94 7.35 -1.48 -11.19
CA ALA A 94 8.44 -0.78 -10.52
C ALA A 94 9.23 -1.65 -9.52
N GLY A 95 8.84 -2.92 -9.34
CA GLY A 95 9.54 -3.86 -8.46
C GLY A 95 9.19 -3.71 -6.96
N CYS A 96 8.05 -3.13 -6.63
CA CYS A 96 7.60 -2.97 -5.24
C CYS A 96 6.74 -4.16 -4.77
N HIS A 97 6.76 -4.44 -3.48
CA HIS A 97 5.70 -5.19 -2.83
C HIS A 97 4.45 -4.32 -2.69
N VAL A 98 3.27 -4.90 -2.70
CA VAL A 98 2.02 -4.13 -2.70
C VAL A 98 1.04 -4.62 -1.63
N MET A 99 0.52 -3.68 -0.85
CA MET A 99 -0.69 -3.82 -0.04
C MET A 99 -1.80 -3.03 -0.74
N CYS A 100 -2.90 -3.68 -1.11
CA CYS A 100 -4.00 -3.03 -1.80
C CYS A 100 -5.28 -3.10 -0.96
N GLU A 101 -5.97 -1.97 -0.84
CA GLU A 101 -7.27 -1.89 -0.20
C GLU A 101 -8.33 -2.75 -0.93
N LYS A 102 -9.36 -3.09 -0.17
CA LYS A 102 -10.54 -3.82 -0.68
C LYS A 102 -11.51 -2.85 -1.38
N PRO A 103 -12.27 -3.31 -2.36
CA PRO A 103 -12.12 -4.55 -3.11
C PRO A 103 -10.85 -4.50 -3.98
N PRO A 104 -10.20 -5.65 -4.24
CA PRO A 104 -8.90 -5.66 -4.92
C PRO A 104 -8.93 -5.06 -6.34
N ALA A 105 -10.02 -5.24 -7.06
CA ALA A 105 -10.20 -4.77 -8.43
C ALA A 105 -11.70 -4.64 -8.75
N MET A 106 -12.01 -4.10 -9.93
CA MET A 106 -13.39 -3.96 -10.40
C MET A 106 -13.93 -5.25 -11.00
N THR A 107 -13.06 -6.15 -11.46
CA THR A 107 -13.43 -7.43 -12.06
C THR A 107 -12.52 -8.56 -11.57
N PRO A 108 -13.01 -9.83 -11.57
CA PRO A 108 -12.18 -10.98 -11.26
C PRO A 108 -10.95 -11.12 -12.19
N GLN A 109 -11.12 -10.78 -13.46
CA GLN A 109 -10.04 -10.82 -14.45
C GLN A 109 -8.91 -9.85 -14.14
N GLU A 110 -9.22 -8.64 -13.67
CA GLU A 110 -8.22 -7.68 -13.19
C GLU A 110 -7.47 -8.24 -11.97
N ALA A 111 -8.19 -8.77 -10.98
CA ALA A 111 -7.58 -9.36 -9.79
C ALA A 111 -6.64 -10.53 -10.15
N ASP A 112 -7.03 -11.38 -11.11
CA ASP A 112 -6.20 -12.48 -11.58
C ASP A 112 -4.93 -11.99 -12.29
N ARG A 113 -5.05 -10.96 -13.15
CA ARG A 113 -3.90 -10.33 -13.80
C ARG A 113 -2.91 -9.74 -12.78
N MET A 114 -3.41 -9.06 -11.74
CA MET A 114 -2.57 -8.52 -10.66
C MET A 114 -1.82 -9.64 -9.93
N ARG A 115 -2.51 -10.75 -9.61
CA ARG A 115 -1.92 -11.94 -8.99
C ARG A 115 -0.81 -12.53 -9.86
N MET A 116 -1.06 -12.67 -11.16
CA MET A 116 -0.06 -13.18 -12.12
C MET A 116 1.15 -12.24 -12.23
N ALA A 117 0.93 -10.93 -12.28
CA ALA A 117 1.99 -9.93 -12.32
C ALA A 117 2.87 -9.98 -11.07
N ALA A 118 2.28 -10.10 -9.88
CA ALA A 118 3.01 -10.24 -8.63
C ALA A 118 3.91 -11.49 -8.63
N ARG A 119 3.37 -12.63 -9.05
CA ARG A 119 4.15 -13.87 -9.19
C ARG A 119 5.31 -13.71 -10.17
N LYS A 120 5.06 -13.12 -11.34
CA LYS A 120 6.10 -12.89 -12.36
C LYS A 120 7.21 -11.97 -11.86
N ALA A 121 6.84 -10.93 -11.09
CA ALA A 121 7.79 -9.98 -10.50
C ALA A 121 8.52 -10.53 -9.25
N GLY A 122 8.12 -11.68 -8.72
CA GLY A 122 8.65 -12.21 -7.45
C GLY A 122 8.31 -11.32 -6.25
N LYS A 123 7.15 -10.62 -6.31
CA LYS A 123 6.72 -9.67 -5.29
C LYS A 123 5.47 -10.15 -4.55
N VAL A 124 5.32 -9.69 -3.31
CA VAL A 124 4.13 -9.93 -2.51
C VAL A 124 3.04 -8.94 -2.94
N LEU A 125 1.85 -9.45 -3.21
CA LEU A 125 0.63 -8.68 -3.35
C LEU A 125 -0.35 -9.17 -2.26
N ALA A 126 -0.64 -8.32 -1.30
CA ALA A 126 -1.59 -8.56 -0.24
C ALA A 126 -2.83 -7.66 -0.42
N TYR A 127 -4.00 -8.18 -0.02
CA TYR A 127 -5.24 -7.41 0.00
C TYR A 127 -5.70 -7.19 1.43
N ASP A 128 -6.15 -5.97 1.75
CA ASP A 128 -6.59 -5.61 3.09
C ASP A 128 -8.01 -6.13 3.40
N PHE A 129 -8.12 -7.44 3.54
CA PHE A 129 -9.31 -8.10 4.08
C PHE A 129 -9.21 -8.19 5.61
N HIS A 130 -9.06 -7.03 6.29
CA HIS A 130 -8.81 -6.93 7.73
C HIS A 130 -9.81 -7.69 8.60
N HIS A 131 -11.08 -7.82 8.20
CA HIS A 131 -12.06 -8.63 8.92
C HIS A 131 -11.67 -10.12 9.05
N ARG A 132 -10.80 -10.66 8.20
CA ARG A 132 -10.29 -12.04 8.35
C ARG A 132 -9.50 -12.24 9.65
N PHE A 133 -8.97 -11.16 10.21
CA PHE A 133 -8.16 -11.18 11.44
C PHE A 133 -8.94 -10.72 12.67
N ALA A 134 -10.19 -10.32 12.51
CA ALA A 134 -11.06 -9.94 13.61
C ALA A 134 -11.44 -11.18 14.44
N LEU A 135 -11.45 -11.04 15.76
CA LEU A 135 -11.67 -12.14 16.69
C LEU A 135 -13.03 -12.82 16.47
N ASP A 136 -14.09 -12.05 16.26
CA ASP A 136 -15.42 -12.54 15.95
C ASP A 136 -15.47 -13.41 14.69
N THR A 137 -14.76 -13.00 13.63
CA THR A 137 -14.65 -13.77 12.38
C THR A 137 -13.86 -15.06 12.59
N GLN A 138 -12.80 -15.03 13.41
CA GLN A 138 -12.03 -16.22 13.75
C GLN A 138 -12.85 -17.22 14.55
N LEU A 139 -13.59 -16.76 15.57
CA LEU A 139 -14.49 -17.57 16.37
C LEU A 139 -15.62 -18.19 15.55
N LEU A 140 -16.23 -17.42 14.64
CA LEU A 140 -17.25 -17.95 13.72
C LEU A 140 -16.68 -19.04 12.80
N ARG A 141 -15.47 -18.85 12.28
CA ARG A 141 -14.81 -19.86 11.47
C ARG A 141 -14.58 -21.17 12.23
N GLU A 142 -14.10 -21.09 13.47
CA GLU A 142 -13.87 -22.26 14.31
C GLU A 142 -15.18 -22.97 14.68
N ALA A 143 -16.29 -22.24 14.79
CA ALA A 143 -17.61 -22.82 15.11
C ALA A 143 -18.28 -23.54 13.92
N VAL A 144 -17.84 -23.29 12.68
CA VAL A 144 -18.47 -23.82 11.44
C VAL A 144 -17.67 -24.97 10.82
N ILE A 145 -16.42 -25.14 11.22
CA ILE A 145 -15.53 -26.23 10.75
C ILE A 145 -15.47 -27.34 11.80
#